data_04e2df7b892c1204998f0ba66583a121
#
_entry.id   04e2df7b892c1204998f0ba66583a121
#
_cell.length_a   1.000
_cell.length_b   1.000
_cell.length_c   1.000
_cell.angle_alpha   90.00
_cell.angle_beta   90.00
_cell.angle_gamma   90.00
#
_symmetry.space_group_name_H-M   'P 1'
#
loop_
_entity.id
_entity.type
_entity.pdbx_description
1 polymer ?
#
loop_
_entity_poly.entity_id
_entity_poly.type
_entity_poly.pdbx_seq_one_letter_code
_entity_poly.pdbx_strand_id
1 'polypeptide(L)'
;FADLILPDTTYLERHDCISLLDRPICEADAVADSIRWPVVEPDRDVKGFQSALIELGVLLKLPGMVDATGAAIYKDYADYIVNHQRRPGVGPLAGFRNKNGDGKGRGEPNPNQLEQYIKNGGFWSDKIPTEAQYYKPWNAKYQQWAVDRGLFDSTQPYVFQIYVEPMRKFQIASEGYGDRQPPEHLREQIQISMDPLPTWWSTRRKDKEVSDEYPLHAITQRPAAMYHSWGSQNAWLRQIHGTNPLYVSTKVWNRYNFSDGDWALLTSQHGQIKVPVALMKALNEDTVWTWNAIGKRAGAWALSENAPEAKKGFLLNHLIHELLPPKGDGLRWSNSDPITGQAAWYDLCVKIEKTSPGKNISEPNISAQNSPVPQPPKDIKYGDDFK
;
A
#
# COMPACT_ATOMS: atom_id res chain seq x y z
N PHE A 1 20.13 -3.95 1.19
CA PHE A 1 19.86 -4.60 -0.11
C PHE A 1 19.85 -3.57 -1.26
N ALA A 2 19.85 -2.27 -0.98
CA ALA A 2 19.93 -1.25 -2.02
C ALA A 2 21.40 -0.93 -2.33
N ASP A 3 21.76 -0.91 -3.61
CA ASP A 3 23.10 -0.51 -4.07
C ASP A 3 23.26 1.00 -4.08
N LEU A 4 22.16 1.73 -4.26
CA LEU A 4 22.12 3.20 -4.25
C LEU A 4 20.93 3.68 -3.42
N ILE A 5 21.16 4.67 -2.58
CA ILE A 5 20.13 5.34 -1.78
C ILE A 5 20.08 6.81 -2.17
N LEU A 6 18.93 7.27 -2.61
CA LEU A 6 18.64 8.67 -2.88
C LEU A 6 17.86 9.25 -1.70
N PRO A 7 18.42 10.17 -0.91
CA PRO A 7 17.71 10.74 0.24
C PRO A 7 16.52 11.59 -0.21
N ASP A 8 15.36 11.37 0.42
CA ASP A 8 14.15 12.15 0.18
C ASP A 8 14.02 13.32 1.17
N THR A 9 13.19 14.28 0.83
CA THR A 9 12.77 15.37 1.70
C THR A 9 11.71 14.91 2.71
N THR A 10 11.59 15.65 3.80
CA THR A 10 10.43 15.51 4.70
C THR A 10 9.17 16.15 4.11
N TYR A 11 8.03 15.90 4.72
CA TYR A 11 6.76 16.51 4.33
C TYR A 11 6.72 18.04 4.49
N LEU A 12 7.58 18.61 5.32
CA LEU A 12 7.67 20.04 5.55
C LEU A 12 8.54 20.76 4.49
N GLU A 13 9.28 20.01 3.69
CA GLU A 13 10.31 20.52 2.76
C GLU A 13 9.89 20.40 1.28
N ARG A 14 8.69 19.90 0.98
CA ARG A 14 8.28 19.66 -0.41
C ARG A 14 6.81 20.02 -0.67
N HIS A 15 6.52 20.24 -1.96
CA HIS A 15 5.16 20.24 -2.45
C HIS A 15 4.61 18.80 -2.51
N ASP A 16 3.32 18.67 -2.22
CA ASP A 16 2.55 17.46 -2.40
C ASP A 16 1.10 17.83 -2.73
N CYS A 17 0.35 16.96 -3.37
CA CYS A 17 -1.05 17.22 -3.65
C CYS A 17 -1.91 15.97 -3.48
N ILE A 18 -3.17 16.19 -3.12
CA ILE A 18 -4.22 15.19 -3.16
C ILE A 18 -5.22 15.65 -4.20
N SER A 19 -5.21 14.97 -5.34
CA SER A 19 -6.16 15.25 -6.41
C SER A 19 -7.39 14.36 -6.27
N LEU A 20 -8.55 14.95 -6.28
CA LEU A 20 -9.81 14.24 -6.27
C LEU A 20 -10.34 13.90 -7.65
N LEU A 21 -9.72 14.45 -8.69
CA LEU A 21 -9.98 14.02 -10.07
C LEU A 21 -9.49 12.60 -10.32
N ASP A 22 -8.45 12.15 -9.61
CA ASP A 22 -7.93 10.78 -9.70
C ASP A 22 -8.65 9.82 -8.76
N ARG A 23 -9.02 10.31 -7.60
CA ARG A 23 -9.65 9.54 -6.54
C ARG A 23 -10.72 10.41 -5.90
N PRO A 24 -11.91 10.46 -6.45
CA PRO A 24 -12.98 11.23 -5.86
C PRO A 24 -13.32 10.63 -4.47
N ILE A 25 -12.57 11.07 -3.48
CA ILE A 25 -13.01 10.97 -2.10
C ILE A 25 -14.02 12.08 -1.98
N CYS A 26 -15.25 11.77 -2.33
CA CYS A 26 -16.30 12.72 -2.14
C CYS A 26 -16.96 12.43 -0.81
N GLU A 27 -17.13 13.46 -0.03
CA GLU A 27 -18.29 13.52 0.81
C GLU A 27 -19.55 13.40 -0.04
N ALA A 28 -20.67 13.06 0.56
CA ALA A 28 -21.90 12.85 -0.20
C ALA A 28 -22.34 14.10 -1.01
N ASP A 29 -21.90 15.27 -0.61
CA ASP A 29 -22.35 16.57 -1.11
C ASP A 29 -21.26 17.48 -1.69
N ALA A 30 -19.98 17.08 -1.68
CA ALA A 30 -18.88 17.89 -2.19
C ALA A 30 -17.74 17.06 -2.77
N VAL A 31 -16.88 17.68 -3.59
CA VAL A 31 -15.54 17.23 -3.94
C VAL A 31 -14.53 18.27 -3.50
N ALA A 32 -13.32 17.87 -3.17
CA ALA A 32 -12.25 18.77 -2.80
C ALA A 32 -10.89 18.24 -3.25
N ASP A 33 -9.93 19.09 -3.47
CA ASP A 33 -8.53 18.73 -3.56
C ASP A 33 -7.65 19.67 -2.72
N SER A 34 -6.42 19.27 -2.45
CA SER A 34 -5.56 20.00 -1.54
C SER A 34 -4.09 19.88 -1.91
N ILE A 35 -3.32 20.84 -1.42
CA ILE A 35 -1.86 20.84 -1.52
C ILE A 35 -1.24 20.93 -0.12
N ARG A 36 -0.02 20.40 -0.02
CA ARG A 36 0.99 20.83 0.94
C ARG A 36 2.06 21.60 0.18
N TRP A 37 2.66 22.56 0.86
CA TRP A 37 3.80 23.30 0.32
C TRP A 37 4.95 23.29 1.32
N PRO A 38 6.20 23.48 0.86
CA PRO A 38 7.34 23.54 1.76
C PRO A 38 7.20 24.75 2.69
N VAL A 39 7.44 24.54 3.97
CA VAL A 39 7.48 25.58 5.01
C VAL A 39 8.89 25.71 5.59
N VAL A 40 9.78 24.81 5.23
CA VAL A 40 11.21 24.79 5.59
C VAL A 40 11.99 24.39 4.36
N GLU A 41 13.10 25.06 4.13
CA GLU A 41 14.07 24.62 3.12
C GLU A 41 14.92 23.48 3.70
N PRO A 42 15.26 22.44 2.92
CA PRO A 42 16.13 21.39 3.37
C PRO A 42 17.56 21.95 3.63
N ASP A 43 18.14 21.55 4.75
CA ASP A 43 19.48 21.94 5.20
C ASP A 43 20.57 20.90 4.83
N ARG A 44 20.22 19.95 3.98
CA ARG A 44 21.05 18.81 3.57
C ARG A 44 20.83 18.46 2.10
N ASP A 45 21.70 17.62 1.54
CA ASP A 45 21.60 17.15 0.14
C ASP A 45 20.49 16.10 0.01
N VAL A 46 19.28 16.58 -0.23
CA VAL A 46 18.07 15.76 -0.45
C VAL A 46 17.23 16.33 -1.57
N LYS A 47 16.44 15.51 -2.21
CA LYS A 47 15.50 15.91 -3.27
C LYS A 47 14.17 15.21 -3.08
N GLY A 48 13.07 15.95 -3.22
CA GLY A 48 11.73 15.36 -3.15
C GLY A 48 11.55 14.24 -4.18
N PHE A 49 11.04 13.10 -3.75
CA PHE A 49 10.91 11.89 -4.55
C PHE A 49 10.24 12.14 -5.91
N GLN A 50 9.18 12.93 -5.97
CA GLN A 50 8.48 13.24 -7.20
C GLN A 50 9.37 14.06 -8.16
N SER A 51 10.12 15.03 -7.65
CA SER A 51 11.07 15.82 -8.45
C SER A 51 12.23 14.96 -8.94
N ALA A 52 12.71 14.03 -8.11
CA ALA A 52 13.75 13.08 -8.53
C ALA A 52 13.27 12.17 -9.66
N LEU A 53 12.00 11.71 -9.62
CA LEU A 53 11.42 10.91 -10.70
C LEU A 53 11.27 11.70 -12.00
N ILE A 54 10.90 12.98 -11.93
CA ILE A 54 10.81 13.86 -13.11
C ILE A 54 12.21 13.99 -13.74
N GLU A 55 13.22 14.27 -12.94
CA GLU A 55 14.61 14.39 -13.42
C GLU A 55 15.11 13.08 -14.05
N LEU A 56 14.87 11.95 -13.42
CA LEU A 56 15.20 10.65 -13.99
C LEU A 56 14.46 10.41 -15.31
N GLY A 57 13.20 10.80 -15.39
CA GLY A 57 12.41 10.72 -16.63
C GLY A 57 13.00 11.57 -17.75
N VAL A 58 13.52 12.75 -17.42
CA VAL A 58 14.23 13.63 -18.37
C VAL A 58 15.55 13.00 -18.82
N LEU A 59 16.35 12.49 -17.88
CA LEU A 59 17.63 11.83 -18.17
C LEU A 59 17.45 10.60 -19.06
N LEU A 60 16.40 9.83 -18.83
CA LEU A 60 16.03 8.65 -19.63
C LEU A 60 15.26 9.01 -20.91
N LYS A 61 14.99 10.28 -21.16
CA LYS A 61 14.20 10.79 -22.29
C LYS A 61 12.84 10.10 -22.44
N LEU A 62 12.16 9.87 -21.32
CA LEU A 62 10.86 9.23 -21.32
C LEU A 62 9.80 10.09 -22.02
N PRO A 63 8.88 9.49 -22.79
CA PRO A 63 7.76 10.21 -23.38
C PRO A 63 6.94 10.97 -22.32
N GLY A 64 6.65 12.26 -22.60
CA GLY A 64 5.94 13.12 -21.65
C GLY A 64 6.80 13.79 -20.60
N MET A 65 8.11 13.47 -20.51
CA MET A 65 9.09 14.16 -19.66
C MET A 65 10.01 15.10 -20.46
N VAL A 66 10.20 14.82 -21.74
CA VAL A 66 10.96 15.65 -22.67
C VAL A 66 10.13 16.03 -23.88
N ASP A 67 10.41 17.18 -24.44
CA ASP A 67 9.82 17.63 -25.72
C ASP A 67 10.54 16.99 -26.92
N ALA A 68 10.10 17.37 -28.14
CA ALA A 68 10.68 16.86 -29.39
C ALA A 68 12.18 17.22 -29.57
N THR A 69 12.71 18.20 -28.85
CA THR A 69 14.12 18.58 -28.85
C THR A 69 14.95 17.83 -27.82
N GLY A 70 14.29 17.11 -26.91
CA GLY A 70 14.90 16.44 -25.77
C GLY A 70 15.05 17.35 -24.53
N ALA A 71 14.45 18.54 -24.54
CA ALA A 71 14.43 19.43 -23.39
C ALA A 71 13.35 19.02 -22.38
N ALA A 72 13.61 19.24 -21.09
CA ALA A 72 12.69 18.94 -20.02
C ALA A 72 11.36 19.72 -20.18
N ILE A 73 10.22 19.01 -20.11
CA ILE A 73 8.89 19.63 -20.11
C ILE A 73 8.58 20.23 -18.74
N TYR A 74 8.99 19.57 -17.66
CA TYR A 74 8.76 20.02 -16.28
C TYR A 74 10.09 20.21 -15.56
N LYS A 75 10.16 21.30 -14.79
CA LYS A 75 11.33 21.64 -13.98
C LYS A 75 11.43 20.78 -12.73
N ASP A 76 10.31 20.62 -12.03
CA ASP A 76 10.18 19.94 -10.76
C ASP A 76 8.72 19.54 -10.53
N TYR A 77 8.42 18.97 -9.35
CA TYR A 77 7.06 18.54 -9.04
C TYR A 77 6.06 19.71 -8.86
N ALA A 78 6.50 20.86 -8.36
CA ALA A 78 5.63 22.05 -8.26
C ALA A 78 5.19 22.54 -9.65
N ASP A 79 6.14 22.55 -10.59
CA ASP A 79 5.87 22.87 -11.99
C ASP A 79 4.93 21.81 -12.64
N TYR A 80 5.19 20.53 -12.36
CA TYR A 80 4.35 19.43 -12.85
C TYR A 80 2.90 19.53 -12.37
N ILE A 81 2.66 19.83 -11.10
CA ILE A 81 1.30 19.96 -10.54
C ILE A 81 0.49 21.01 -11.32
N VAL A 82 1.12 22.10 -11.72
CA VAL A 82 0.48 23.20 -12.41
C VAL A 82 0.31 22.92 -13.91
N ASN A 83 1.40 22.49 -14.57
CA ASN A 83 1.47 22.48 -16.02
C ASN A 83 1.10 21.15 -16.66
N HIS A 84 1.18 20.04 -15.90
CA HIS A 84 0.77 18.75 -16.46
C HIS A 84 -0.72 18.71 -16.79
N GLN A 85 -1.03 18.17 -17.97
CA GLN A 85 -2.39 17.90 -18.39
C GLN A 85 -2.55 16.41 -18.71
N ARG A 86 -3.37 15.69 -17.95
CA ARG A 86 -3.71 14.29 -18.23
C ARG A 86 -4.50 14.15 -19.52
N ARG A 87 -5.23 15.20 -19.86
CA ARG A 87 -5.99 15.43 -21.08
C ARG A 87 -6.21 16.94 -21.22
N PRO A 88 -6.55 17.43 -22.40
CA PRO A 88 -6.69 18.88 -22.61
C PRO A 88 -7.57 19.56 -21.56
N GLY A 89 -7.04 20.55 -20.89
CA GLY A 89 -7.71 21.33 -19.85
C GLY A 89 -7.86 20.65 -18.48
N VAL A 90 -7.39 19.40 -18.28
CA VAL A 90 -7.52 18.67 -17.01
C VAL A 90 -6.17 18.32 -16.42
N GLY A 91 -5.79 19.03 -15.36
CA GLY A 91 -4.53 18.81 -14.64
C GLY A 91 -4.66 17.92 -13.42
N PRO A 92 -3.57 17.74 -12.64
CA PRO A 92 -3.57 17.02 -11.38
C PRO A 92 -4.51 17.60 -10.33
N LEU A 93 -4.66 18.92 -10.29
CA LEU A 93 -5.55 19.65 -9.40
C LEU A 93 -6.71 20.27 -10.18
N ALA A 94 -7.90 20.24 -9.59
CA ALA A 94 -9.13 20.79 -10.18
C ALA A 94 -9.32 22.28 -9.89
N GLY A 95 -9.00 22.72 -8.68
CA GLY A 95 -9.24 24.07 -8.23
C GLY A 95 -8.32 25.10 -8.88
N PHE A 96 -8.84 26.31 -9.01
CA PHE A 96 -8.10 27.49 -9.46
C PHE A 96 -7.43 27.35 -10.83
N ARG A 97 -7.92 26.46 -11.68
CA ARG A 97 -7.44 26.37 -13.07
C ARG A 97 -7.90 27.57 -13.88
N ASN A 98 -7.40 27.66 -15.07
CA ASN A 98 -7.46 28.72 -16.04
C ASN A 98 -6.77 30.03 -15.61
N LYS A 99 -6.48 30.89 -16.56
CA LYS A 99 -5.65 32.08 -16.38
C LYS A 99 -6.12 33.03 -15.25
N ASN A 100 -7.42 33.10 -15.02
CA ASN A 100 -8.01 33.96 -13.98
C ASN A 100 -8.19 33.20 -12.63
N GLY A 101 -7.91 31.88 -12.58
CA GLY A 101 -8.15 31.05 -11.40
C GLY A 101 -9.61 30.77 -11.10
N ASP A 102 -10.52 30.97 -12.06
CA ASP A 102 -11.97 30.74 -11.92
C ASP A 102 -12.41 29.35 -12.44
N GLY A 103 -11.49 28.59 -13.01
CA GLY A 103 -11.76 27.22 -13.48
C GLY A 103 -12.00 26.26 -12.31
N LYS A 104 -13.02 25.42 -12.50
CA LYS A 104 -13.43 24.39 -11.56
C LYS A 104 -13.28 23.01 -12.20
N GLY A 105 -12.06 22.47 -12.16
CA GLY A 105 -11.74 21.18 -12.74
C GLY A 105 -11.24 21.21 -14.18
N ARG A 106 -11.57 22.22 -14.93
CA ARG A 106 -11.15 22.40 -16.33
C ARG A 106 -10.57 23.78 -16.57
N GLY A 107 -9.62 23.87 -17.47
CA GLY A 107 -8.99 25.10 -17.92
C GLY A 107 -7.51 24.92 -18.20
N GLU A 108 -6.94 25.90 -18.89
CA GLU A 108 -5.49 25.94 -19.11
C GLU A 108 -4.72 26.05 -17.79
N PRO A 109 -3.44 25.65 -17.76
CA PRO A 109 -2.60 25.85 -16.60
C PRO A 109 -2.63 27.29 -16.10
N ASN A 110 -2.74 27.46 -14.78
CA ASN A 110 -2.70 28.76 -14.13
C ASN A 110 -1.38 28.88 -13.37
N PRO A 111 -0.45 29.77 -13.79
CA PRO A 111 0.85 29.94 -13.13
C PRO A 111 0.75 30.25 -11.63
N ASN A 112 -0.35 30.87 -11.20
CA ASN A 112 -0.60 31.25 -9.81
C ASN A 112 -1.44 30.21 -9.05
N GLN A 113 -1.67 29.03 -9.62
CA GLN A 113 -2.57 28.02 -9.03
C GLN A 113 -2.16 27.62 -7.60
N LEU A 114 -0.90 27.31 -7.38
CA LEU A 114 -0.42 26.91 -6.06
C LEU A 114 -0.53 28.05 -5.04
N GLU A 115 -0.23 29.29 -5.47
CA GLU A 115 -0.39 30.46 -4.59
C GLU A 115 -1.85 30.69 -4.19
N GLN A 116 -2.79 30.44 -5.09
CA GLN A 116 -4.21 30.54 -4.78
C GLN A 116 -4.66 29.45 -3.80
N TYR A 117 -4.13 28.22 -3.92
CA TYR A 117 -4.35 27.20 -2.89
C TYR A 117 -3.81 27.64 -1.53
N ILE A 118 -2.59 28.17 -1.48
CA ILE A 118 -1.97 28.64 -0.23
C ILE A 118 -2.86 29.74 0.41
N LYS A 119 -3.28 30.72 -0.37
CA LYS A 119 -4.17 31.81 0.09
C LYS A 119 -5.52 31.28 0.60
N ASN A 120 -5.97 30.15 0.06
CA ASN A 120 -7.23 29.49 0.47
C ASN A 120 -7.04 28.41 1.54
N GLY A 121 -5.93 28.44 2.28
CA GLY A 121 -5.65 27.47 3.35
C GLY A 121 -5.20 26.10 2.87
N GLY A 122 -4.72 25.97 1.64
CA GLY A 122 -4.18 24.74 1.06
C GLY A 122 -5.19 23.83 0.39
N PHE A 123 -6.45 24.24 0.27
CA PHE A 123 -7.48 23.40 -0.35
C PHE A 123 -8.43 24.19 -1.27
N TRP A 124 -9.10 23.45 -2.09
CA TRP A 124 -10.25 23.89 -2.89
C TRP A 124 -11.36 22.86 -2.76
N SER A 125 -12.62 23.31 -2.75
CA SER A 125 -13.78 22.43 -2.74
C SER A 125 -14.89 22.97 -3.60
N ASP A 126 -15.73 22.07 -4.11
CA ASP A 126 -16.93 22.42 -4.86
C ASP A 126 -18.10 21.52 -4.44
N LYS A 127 -19.22 22.12 -4.11
CA LYS A 127 -20.41 21.36 -3.70
C LYS A 127 -21.08 20.72 -4.90
N ILE A 128 -21.51 19.49 -4.70
CA ILE A 128 -22.38 18.81 -5.65
C ILE A 128 -23.79 19.39 -5.48
N PRO A 129 -24.43 19.93 -6.51
CA PRO A 129 -25.80 20.41 -6.41
C PRO A 129 -26.73 19.33 -5.86
N THR A 130 -27.70 19.70 -5.04
CA THR A 130 -28.60 18.75 -4.37
C THR A 130 -29.28 17.79 -5.35
N GLU A 131 -29.68 18.28 -6.52
CA GLU A 131 -30.27 17.48 -7.57
C GLU A 131 -29.32 16.51 -8.27
N ALA A 132 -28.00 16.67 -8.03
CA ALA A 132 -26.96 15.82 -8.61
C ALA A 132 -26.38 14.80 -7.62
N GLN A 133 -26.79 14.81 -6.36
CA GLN A 133 -26.14 13.99 -5.30
C GLN A 133 -26.44 12.50 -5.39
N TYR A 134 -27.69 12.12 -5.68
CA TYR A 134 -28.16 10.74 -5.60
C TYR A 134 -28.22 10.05 -6.96
N TYR A 135 -28.11 8.72 -6.97
CA TYR A 135 -28.18 7.90 -8.18
C TYR A 135 -27.20 8.34 -9.27
N LYS A 136 -25.95 8.58 -8.88
CA LYS A 136 -24.91 9.18 -9.72
C LYS A 136 -24.74 8.55 -11.11
N PRO A 137 -24.73 7.22 -11.27
CA PRO A 137 -24.59 6.60 -12.60
C PRO A 137 -25.71 6.96 -13.59
N TRP A 138 -26.90 7.25 -13.10
CA TRP A 138 -28.10 7.50 -13.89
C TRP A 138 -28.58 8.95 -13.80
N ASN A 139 -27.93 9.76 -12.98
CA ASN A 139 -28.31 11.15 -12.78
C ASN A 139 -27.63 12.05 -13.80
N ALA A 140 -28.36 12.50 -14.82
CA ALA A 140 -27.82 13.34 -15.89
C ALA A 140 -27.25 14.67 -15.37
N LYS A 141 -27.78 15.23 -14.28
CA LYS A 141 -27.26 16.46 -13.66
C LYS A 141 -25.92 16.21 -12.98
N TYR A 142 -25.75 15.07 -12.29
CA TYR A 142 -24.46 14.68 -11.76
C TYR A 142 -23.43 14.45 -12.88
N GLN A 143 -23.81 13.75 -13.92
CA GLN A 143 -22.91 13.48 -15.05
C GLN A 143 -22.45 14.78 -15.71
N GLN A 144 -23.36 15.72 -15.96
CA GLN A 144 -23.00 17.03 -16.50
C GLN A 144 -22.06 17.78 -15.54
N TRP A 145 -22.41 17.84 -14.25
CA TRP A 145 -21.56 18.43 -13.24
C TRP A 145 -20.16 17.80 -13.21
N ALA A 146 -20.05 16.47 -13.30
CA ALA A 146 -18.79 15.74 -13.32
C ALA A 146 -17.96 16.02 -14.60
N VAL A 147 -18.62 16.16 -15.75
CA VAL A 147 -17.98 16.58 -17.01
C VAL A 147 -17.43 18.00 -16.89
N ASP A 148 -18.19 18.92 -16.32
CA ASP A 148 -17.78 20.32 -16.13
C ASP A 148 -16.54 20.43 -15.22
N ARG A 149 -16.35 19.49 -14.28
CA ARG A 149 -15.19 19.43 -13.37
C ARG A 149 -14.04 18.56 -13.90
N GLY A 150 -14.20 17.97 -15.07
CA GLY A 150 -13.17 17.11 -15.64
C GLY A 150 -13.08 15.71 -15.01
N LEU A 151 -14.05 15.30 -14.19
CA LEU A 151 -14.14 13.96 -13.62
C LEU A 151 -14.52 12.92 -14.69
N PHE A 152 -15.44 13.30 -15.58
CA PHE A 152 -15.93 12.47 -16.66
C PHE A 152 -15.62 13.10 -18.02
N ASP A 153 -15.55 12.26 -19.05
CA ASP A 153 -15.38 12.71 -20.45
C ASP A 153 -16.71 12.98 -21.14
N SER A 154 -17.77 12.33 -20.69
CA SER A 154 -19.10 12.45 -21.29
C SER A 154 -20.20 12.29 -20.26
N THR A 155 -21.41 12.71 -20.64
CA THR A 155 -22.62 12.55 -19.82
C THR A 155 -23.32 11.22 -20.02
N GLN A 156 -22.67 10.28 -20.70
CA GLN A 156 -23.25 8.94 -20.89
C GLN A 156 -23.37 8.22 -19.56
N PRO A 157 -24.49 7.57 -19.26
CA PRO A 157 -24.62 6.68 -18.13
C PRO A 157 -23.53 5.61 -18.20
N TYR A 158 -22.88 5.35 -17.07
CA TYR A 158 -21.90 4.27 -17.01
C TYR A 158 -22.49 3.06 -16.32
N VAL A 159 -22.11 1.90 -16.84
CA VAL A 159 -22.52 0.60 -16.32
C VAL A 159 -21.34 -0.01 -15.61
N PHE A 160 -21.55 -0.51 -14.40
CA PHE A 160 -20.54 -1.30 -13.73
C PHE A 160 -20.39 -2.63 -14.43
N GLN A 161 -19.23 -2.87 -15.02
CA GLN A 161 -18.87 -4.18 -15.52
C GLN A 161 -18.36 -5.04 -14.39
N ILE A 162 -19.01 -6.17 -14.15
CA ILE A 162 -18.51 -7.21 -13.24
C ILE A 162 -17.64 -8.23 -13.98
N TYR A 163 -17.73 -8.30 -15.30
CA TYR A 163 -16.85 -9.12 -16.13
C TYR A 163 -15.59 -8.34 -16.49
N VAL A 164 -14.42 -8.87 -16.12
CA VAL A 164 -13.12 -8.22 -16.32
C VAL A 164 -12.39 -8.85 -17.50
N GLU A 165 -12.54 -8.26 -18.67
CA GLU A 165 -11.94 -8.74 -19.92
C GLU A 165 -10.41 -8.98 -19.85
N PRO A 166 -9.59 -8.11 -19.23
CA PRO A 166 -8.17 -8.39 -19.07
C PRO A 166 -7.87 -9.70 -18.34
N MET A 167 -8.66 -10.05 -17.32
CA MET A 167 -8.48 -11.33 -16.61
C MET A 167 -8.77 -12.53 -17.52
N ARG A 168 -9.81 -12.45 -18.34
CA ARG A 168 -10.09 -13.50 -19.34
C ARG A 168 -8.93 -13.67 -20.34
N LYS A 169 -8.27 -12.59 -20.74
CA LYS A 169 -7.08 -12.66 -21.60
C LYS A 169 -5.92 -13.39 -20.92
N PHE A 170 -5.70 -13.20 -19.63
CA PHE A 170 -4.71 -13.97 -18.88
C PHE A 170 -5.05 -15.46 -18.81
N GLN A 171 -6.32 -15.81 -18.60
CA GLN A 171 -6.75 -17.21 -18.65
C GLN A 171 -6.48 -17.84 -20.03
N ILE A 172 -6.88 -17.18 -21.10
CA ILE A 172 -6.64 -17.66 -22.47
C ILE A 172 -5.14 -17.84 -22.76
N ALA A 173 -4.31 -16.92 -22.32
CA ALA A 173 -2.85 -17.05 -22.43
C ALA A 173 -2.32 -18.25 -21.65
N SER A 174 -2.88 -18.56 -20.49
CA SER A 174 -2.49 -19.74 -19.71
C SER A 174 -2.96 -21.06 -20.32
N GLU A 175 -3.99 -21.03 -21.17
CA GLU A 175 -4.45 -22.16 -21.98
C GLU A 175 -3.56 -22.40 -23.23
N GLY A 176 -2.58 -21.52 -23.47
CA GLY A 176 -1.61 -21.67 -24.56
C GLY A 176 -1.89 -20.82 -25.80
N TYR A 177 -2.83 -19.89 -25.72
CA TYR A 177 -3.17 -19.01 -26.85
C TYR A 177 -2.39 -17.68 -26.78
N GLY A 178 -2.08 -17.16 -27.97
CA GLY A 178 -1.37 -15.89 -28.14
C GLY A 178 0.15 -16.02 -28.15
N ASP A 179 0.81 -14.90 -28.49
CA ASP A 179 2.26 -14.86 -28.70
C ASP A 179 3.06 -14.84 -27.38
N ARG A 180 2.43 -14.39 -26.30
CA ARG A 180 3.03 -14.34 -24.97
C ARG A 180 2.22 -15.18 -24.00
N GLN A 181 2.88 -16.18 -23.45
CA GLN A 181 2.28 -17.13 -22.53
C GLN A 181 3.00 -17.09 -21.18
N PRO A 182 2.28 -17.29 -20.06
CA PRO A 182 2.92 -17.41 -18.77
C PRO A 182 3.79 -18.68 -18.70
N PRO A 183 4.80 -18.71 -17.82
CA PRO A 183 5.58 -19.91 -17.55
C PRO A 183 4.67 -21.11 -17.24
N GLU A 184 5.05 -22.30 -17.71
CA GLU A 184 4.23 -23.50 -17.58
C GLU A 184 3.80 -23.79 -16.13
N HIS A 185 4.72 -23.64 -15.18
CA HIS A 185 4.45 -23.88 -13.76
C HIS A 185 3.47 -22.90 -13.11
N LEU A 186 3.11 -21.79 -13.79
CA LEU A 186 2.14 -20.81 -13.31
C LEU A 186 0.78 -20.90 -14.01
N ARG A 187 0.67 -21.69 -15.07
CA ARG A 187 -0.52 -21.72 -15.92
C ARG A 187 -1.78 -22.14 -15.17
N GLU A 188 -1.69 -23.21 -14.40
CA GLU A 188 -2.84 -23.70 -13.61
C GLU A 188 -3.29 -22.68 -12.57
N GLN A 189 -2.34 -22.06 -11.85
CA GLN A 189 -2.66 -21.00 -10.90
C GLN A 189 -3.34 -19.81 -11.56
N ILE A 190 -2.89 -19.42 -12.75
CA ILE A 190 -3.48 -18.30 -13.52
C ILE A 190 -4.88 -18.66 -13.98
N GLN A 191 -5.12 -19.88 -14.48
CA GLN A 191 -6.47 -20.32 -14.88
C GLN A 191 -7.47 -20.20 -13.74
N ILE A 192 -7.09 -20.63 -12.53
CA ILE A 192 -7.95 -20.59 -11.36
C ILE A 192 -8.14 -19.16 -10.83
N SER A 193 -7.05 -18.37 -10.79
CA SER A 193 -7.03 -17.07 -10.13
C SER A 193 -7.57 -15.94 -11.00
N MET A 194 -7.45 -16.05 -12.31
CA MET A 194 -7.83 -15.00 -13.27
C MET A 194 -9.23 -15.22 -13.84
N ASP A 195 -10.17 -15.66 -13.01
CA ASP A 195 -11.58 -15.72 -13.41
C ASP A 195 -12.08 -14.29 -13.72
N PRO A 196 -12.64 -14.05 -14.90
CA PRO A 196 -13.16 -12.73 -15.26
C PRO A 196 -14.39 -12.29 -14.45
N LEU A 197 -15.04 -13.21 -13.77
CA LEU A 197 -16.16 -12.93 -12.86
C LEU A 197 -15.67 -12.83 -11.41
N PRO A 198 -16.36 -12.07 -10.57
CA PRO A 198 -16.07 -12.05 -9.14
C PRO A 198 -16.17 -13.44 -8.54
N THR A 199 -15.09 -13.94 -7.99
CA THR A 199 -15.01 -15.26 -7.37
C THR A 199 -14.79 -15.11 -5.87
N TRP A 200 -15.58 -15.83 -5.09
CA TRP A 200 -15.36 -15.88 -3.66
C TRP A 200 -14.38 -17.01 -3.31
N TRP A 201 -13.31 -16.64 -2.64
CA TRP A 201 -12.33 -17.58 -2.12
C TRP A 201 -12.61 -17.88 -0.65
N SER A 202 -12.70 -19.14 -0.32
CA SER A 202 -12.84 -19.55 1.07
C SER A 202 -11.61 -19.15 1.86
N THR A 203 -11.82 -18.54 3.03
CA THR A 203 -10.72 -18.29 3.95
C THR A 203 -10.12 -19.62 4.40
N ARG A 204 -8.82 -19.64 4.69
CA ARG A 204 -8.13 -20.85 5.18
C ARG A 204 -8.72 -21.42 6.46
N ARG A 205 -9.41 -20.61 7.25
CA ARG A 205 -10.08 -21.04 8.46
C ARG A 205 -11.19 -22.07 8.19
N LYS A 206 -11.70 -22.14 6.98
CA LYS A 206 -12.66 -23.16 6.57
C LYS A 206 -11.99 -24.49 6.18
N ASP A 207 -10.68 -24.47 5.95
CA ASP A 207 -9.90 -25.67 5.87
C ASP A 207 -9.77 -26.24 7.30
N LYS A 208 -10.43 -27.37 7.53
CA LYS A 208 -10.53 -27.97 8.87
C LYS A 208 -9.17 -28.32 9.44
N GLU A 209 -8.24 -28.79 8.63
CA GLU A 209 -6.88 -29.14 9.07
C GLU A 209 -6.15 -27.89 9.57
N VAL A 210 -6.28 -26.78 8.86
CA VAL A 210 -5.67 -25.50 9.26
C VAL A 210 -6.32 -24.96 10.53
N SER A 211 -7.66 -25.00 10.65
CA SER A 211 -8.36 -24.46 11.82
C SER A 211 -8.14 -25.30 13.07
N ASP A 212 -7.96 -26.60 12.95
CA ASP A 212 -7.70 -27.49 14.08
C ASP A 212 -6.26 -27.31 14.61
N GLU A 213 -5.28 -27.14 13.72
CA GLU A 213 -3.89 -26.93 14.12
C GLU A 213 -3.59 -25.47 14.53
N TYR A 214 -4.18 -24.49 13.85
CA TYR A 214 -3.98 -23.05 14.07
C TYR A 214 -5.28 -22.35 14.43
N PRO A 215 -5.80 -22.53 15.66
CA PRO A 215 -7.17 -22.19 16.01
C PRO A 215 -7.43 -20.70 16.23
N LEU A 216 -6.39 -19.86 16.21
CA LEU A 216 -6.52 -18.43 16.50
C LEU A 216 -6.29 -17.60 15.22
N HIS A 217 -7.05 -16.53 15.08
CA HIS A 217 -6.77 -15.49 14.09
C HIS A 217 -5.72 -14.52 14.60
N ALA A 218 -4.74 -14.21 13.77
CA ALA A 218 -3.78 -13.14 14.06
C ALA A 218 -4.07 -11.93 13.17
N ILE A 219 -4.30 -10.80 13.80
CA ILE A 219 -4.56 -9.53 13.12
C ILE A 219 -3.57 -8.46 13.54
N THR A 220 -3.32 -7.50 12.65
CA THR A 220 -2.51 -6.34 12.95
C THR A 220 -3.30 -5.06 12.77
N GLN A 221 -2.95 -4.05 13.54
CA GLN A 221 -3.51 -2.72 13.41
C GLN A 221 -2.41 -1.67 13.41
N ARG A 222 -2.64 -0.58 12.70
CA ARG A 222 -1.75 0.56 12.69
C ARG A 222 -1.88 1.34 14.00
N PRO A 223 -0.79 1.60 14.73
CA PRO A 223 -0.83 2.50 15.90
C PRO A 223 -1.16 3.92 15.42
N ALA A 224 -2.00 4.62 16.17
CA ALA A 224 -2.38 5.99 15.86
C ALA A 224 -1.19 6.97 15.83
N ALA A 225 -0.19 6.73 16.68
CA ALA A 225 1.01 7.55 16.77
C ALA A 225 2.13 7.17 15.81
N MET A 226 1.96 6.11 15.01
CA MET A 226 3.00 5.62 14.10
C MET A 226 2.47 5.55 12.67
N TYR A 227 3.24 6.08 11.72
CA TYR A 227 2.95 5.94 10.30
C TYR A 227 3.67 4.71 9.74
N HIS A 228 3.00 3.56 9.75
CA HIS A 228 3.59 2.27 9.44
C HIS A 228 4.92 2.07 10.21
N SER A 229 5.92 1.50 9.57
CA SER A 229 7.25 1.35 10.16
C SER A 229 8.10 2.64 10.15
N TRP A 230 7.61 3.74 9.57
CA TRP A 230 8.36 4.98 9.43
C TRP A 230 8.61 5.71 10.74
N GLY A 231 7.65 5.64 11.66
CA GLY A 231 7.75 6.30 12.96
C GLY A 231 8.57 5.53 14.01
N SER A 232 8.96 4.29 13.73
CA SER A 232 9.58 3.42 14.74
C SER A 232 10.98 3.87 15.18
N GLN A 233 11.65 4.73 14.42
CA GLN A 233 12.94 5.33 14.78
C GLN A 233 12.80 6.64 15.55
N ASN A 234 11.62 7.27 15.49
CA ASN A 234 11.39 8.54 16.11
C ASN A 234 11.32 8.37 17.63
N ALA A 235 12.26 8.97 18.36
CA ALA A 235 12.35 8.85 19.81
C ALA A 235 11.11 9.39 20.54
N TRP A 236 10.47 10.43 20.01
CA TRP A 236 9.25 10.99 20.56
C TRP A 236 8.08 10.01 20.43
N LEU A 237 7.91 9.40 19.27
CA LEU A 237 6.83 8.43 19.05
C LEU A 237 7.05 7.13 19.85
N ARG A 238 8.31 6.74 20.07
CA ARG A 238 8.63 5.59 20.94
C ARG A 238 8.31 5.81 22.41
N GLN A 239 8.19 7.05 22.86
CA GLN A 239 7.71 7.33 24.21
C GLN A 239 6.22 6.98 24.38
N ILE A 240 5.46 7.03 23.29
CA ILE A 240 4.03 6.65 23.29
C ILE A 240 3.89 5.12 23.10
N HIS A 241 4.61 4.55 22.14
CA HIS A 241 4.60 3.13 21.84
C HIS A 241 6.03 2.56 21.89
N GLY A 242 6.52 2.28 23.09
CA GLY A 242 7.88 1.80 23.30
C GLY A 242 8.06 0.30 23.07
N THR A 243 6.97 -0.48 23.09
CA THR A 243 6.99 -1.94 22.98
C THR A 243 5.83 -2.41 22.10
N ASN A 244 5.94 -3.65 21.61
CA ASN A 244 4.87 -4.29 20.85
C ASN A 244 4.59 -5.67 21.43
N PRO A 245 3.62 -5.82 22.34
CA PRO A 245 3.18 -7.13 22.81
C PRO A 245 2.18 -7.77 21.85
N LEU A 246 2.02 -9.09 21.96
CA LEU A 246 0.89 -9.81 21.43
C LEU A 246 -0.26 -9.70 22.42
N TYR A 247 -1.32 -9.03 22.05
CA TYR A 247 -2.53 -8.96 22.85
C TYR A 247 -3.37 -10.22 22.64
N VAL A 248 -3.83 -10.79 23.73
CA VAL A 248 -4.68 -11.98 23.74
C VAL A 248 -5.97 -11.74 24.53
N SER A 249 -7.03 -12.43 24.13
CA SER A 249 -8.32 -12.36 24.81
C SER A 249 -8.26 -12.98 26.22
N THR A 250 -9.25 -12.68 27.05
CA THR A 250 -9.40 -13.32 28.38
C THR A 250 -9.48 -14.84 28.27
N LYS A 251 -10.13 -15.36 27.23
CA LYS A 251 -10.25 -16.82 27.00
C LYS A 251 -8.88 -17.43 26.74
N VAL A 252 -8.09 -16.84 25.84
CA VAL A 252 -6.74 -17.31 25.53
C VAL A 252 -5.82 -17.16 26.74
N TRP A 253 -5.90 -16.03 27.44
CA TRP A 253 -5.13 -15.79 28.64
C TRP A 253 -5.31 -16.88 29.70
N ASN A 254 -6.56 -17.19 30.02
CA ASN A 254 -6.89 -18.22 31.00
C ASN A 254 -6.55 -19.63 30.50
N ARG A 255 -6.82 -19.94 29.23
CA ARG A 255 -6.53 -21.26 28.63
C ARG A 255 -5.06 -21.65 28.75
N TYR A 256 -4.16 -20.71 28.53
CA TYR A 256 -2.71 -20.94 28.56
C TYR A 256 -2.05 -20.52 29.89
N ASN A 257 -2.86 -20.11 30.87
CA ASN A 257 -2.41 -19.69 32.19
C ASN A 257 -1.30 -18.62 32.12
N PHE A 258 -1.56 -17.54 31.35
CA PHE A 258 -0.64 -16.43 31.23
C PHE A 258 -0.71 -15.51 32.46
N SER A 259 0.42 -14.90 32.75
CA SER A 259 0.60 -13.85 33.75
C SER A 259 1.33 -12.66 33.12
N ASP A 260 1.29 -11.50 33.76
CA ASP A 260 2.02 -10.32 33.29
C ASP A 260 3.53 -10.62 33.19
N GLY A 261 4.11 -10.26 32.05
CA GLY A 261 5.50 -10.52 31.73
C GLY A 261 5.80 -11.87 31.07
N ASP A 262 4.78 -12.70 30.88
CA ASP A 262 4.94 -13.98 30.17
C ASP A 262 5.18 -13.80 28.67
N TRP A 263 5.77 -14.79 28.09
CA TRP A 263 6.07 -14.89 26.67
C TRP A 263 5.38 -16.10 26.04
N ALA A 264 5.09 -15.96 24.76
CA ALA A 264 4.53 -17.01 23.94
C ALA A 264 5.38 -17.29 22.71
N LEU A 265 5.36 -18.54 22.30
CA LEU A 265 5.74 -18.97 20.95
C LEU A 265 4.49 -18.88 20.09
N LEU A 266 4.51 -17.98 19.13
CA LEU A 266 3.45 -17.82 18.15
C LEU A 266 3.87 -18.53 16.86
N THR A 267 3.05 -19.46 16.39
CA THR A 267 3.37 -20.33 15.26
C THR A 267 2.27 -20.25 14.22
N SER A 268 2.65 -20.11 12.97
CA SER A 268 1.79 -20.28 11.79
C SER A 268 2.29 -21.42 10.92
N GLN A 269 1.62 -21.70 9.81
CA GLN A 269 2.12 -22.63 8.79
C GLN A 269 3.47 -22.19 8.18
N HIS A 270 3.86 -20.93 8.37
CA HIS A 270 4.98 -20.30 7.68
C HIS A 270 6.19 -20.08 8.57
N GLY A 271 6.02 -20.05 9.88
CA GLY A 271 7.10 -19.78 10.79
C GLY A 271 6.69 -19.64 12.23
N GLN A 272 7.66 -19.28 13.06
CA GLN A 272 7.49 -19.10 14.50
C GLN A 272 8.19 -17.83 14.97
N ILE A 273 7.60 -17.15 15.94
CA ILE A 273 8.23 -16.02 16.64
C ILE A 273 7.96 -16.11 18.14
N LYS A 274 8.91 -15.68 18.95
CA LYS A 274 8.72 -15.50 20.40
C LYS A 274 8.33 -14.08 20.69
N VAL A 275 7.25 -13.89 21.44
CA VAL A 275 6.64 -12.57 21.68
C VAL A 275 6.21 -12.41 23.13
N PRO A 276 6.35 -11.20 23.73
CA PRO A 276 5.73 -10.93 25.01
C PRO A 276 4.20 -10.86 24.85
N VAL A 277 3.48 -11.30 25.86
CA VAL A 277 2.01 -11.37 25.84
C VAL A 277 1.41 -10.32 26.75
N ALA A 278 0.29 -9.75 26.36
CA ALA A 278 -0.50 -8.83 27.18
C ALA A 278 -2.00 -9.16 27.08
N LEU A 279 -2.70 -9.00 28.19
CA LEU A 279 -4.15 -9.21 28.22
C LEU A 279 -4.90 -8.04 27.58
N MET A 280 -5.85 -8.33 26.69
CA MET A 280 -6.82 -7.38 26.15
C MET A 280 -8.24 -7.93 26.32
N LYS A 281 -8.96 -7.46 27.33
CA LYS A 281 -10.29 -7.99 27.70
C LYS A 281 -11.36 -7.79 26.62
N ALA A 282 -11.23 -6.76 25.81
CA ALA A 282 -12.18 -6.44 24.74
C ALA A 282 -11.90 -7.15 23.39
N LEU A 283 -10.88 -8.01 23.36
CA LEU A 283 -10.53 -8.73 22.14
C LEU A 283 -11.46 -9.93 21.94
N ASN A 284 -11.82 -10.20 20.68
CA ASN A 284 -12.56 -11.41 20.31
C ASN A 284 -11.84 -12.67 20.83
N GLU A 285 -12.63 -13.64 21.31
CA GLU A 285 -12.13 -14.82 22.02
C GLU A 285 -11.13 -15.67 21.23
N ASP A 286 -11.29 -15.75 19.91
CA ASP A 286 -10.44 -16.56 19.01
C ASP A 286 -9.41 -15.74 18.25
N THR A 287 -9.10 -14.52 18.72
CA THR A 287 -8.21 -13.60 18.04
C THR A 287 -7.01 -13.25 18.90
N VAL A 288 -5.85 -13.13 18.28
CA VAL A 288 -4.67 -12.47 18.81
C VAL A 288 -4.35 -11.24 17.98
N TRP A 289 -3.83 -10.20 18.62
CA TRP A 289 -3.70 -8.90 17.99
C TRP A 289 -2.39 -8.21 18.34
N THR A 290 -1.83 -7.47 17.40
CA THR A 290 -0.61 -6.69 17.62
C THR A 290 -0.56 -5.43 16.77
N TRP A 291 0.32 -4.51 17.14
CA TRP A 291 0.63 -3.35 16.31
C TRP A 291 1.55 -3.75 15.15
N ASN A 292 1.37 -3.13 13.98
CA ASN A 292 2.13 -3.50 12.78
C ASN A 292 3.42 -2.67 12.57
N ALA A 293 3.66 -1.62 13.33
CA ALA A 293 4.72 -0.67 13.03
C ALA A 293 5.98 -0.83 13.88
N ILE A 294 5.93 -1.60 14.94
CA ILE A 294 6.97 -1.69 15.97
C ILE A 294 7.64 -3.06 15.88
N GLY A 295 8.90 -3.11 15.51
CA GLY A 295 9.64 -4.37 15.41
C GLY A 295 10.71 -4.41 14.32
N LYS A 296 11.22 -3.26 13.89
CA LYS A 296 12.37 -3.22 12.98
C LYS A 296 13.61 -3.84 13.60
N ARG A 297 14.36 -4.56 12.77
CA ARG A 297 15.62 -5.15 13.17
C ARG A 297 16.70 -4.10 13.44
N ALA A 298 17.67 -4.49 14.24
CA ALA A 298 18.92 -3.78 14.40
C ALA A 298 19.59 -3.50 13.04
N GLY A 299 20.28 -2.40 12.94
CA GLY A 299 20.91 -1.92 11.70
C GLY A 299 19.98 -1.13 10.77
N ALA A 300 18.67 -1.24 10.89
CA ALA A 300 17.74 -0.39 10.17
C ALA A 300 17.83 1.04 10.71
N TRP A 301 17.98 2.02 9.82
CA TRP A 301 17.99 3.44 10.20
C TRP A 301 19.09 3.82 11.22
N ALA A 302 20.28 3.32 11.00
CA ALA A 302 21.45 3.55 11.85
C ALA A 302 21.28 3.05 13.31
N LEU A 303 20.32 2.18 13.61
CA LEU A 303 20.29 1.48 14.87
C LEU A 303 21.40 0.44 14.89
N SER A 304 22.21 0.42 15.97
CA SER A 304 23.18 -0.65 16.19
C SER A 304 22.49 -1.97 16.47
N GLU A 305 23.18 -3.09 16.24
CA GLU A 305 22.68 -4.44 16.56
C GLU A 305 22.27 -4.59 18.03
N ASN A 306 22.89 -3.83 18.92
CA ASN A 306 22.65 -3.86 20.35
C ASN A 306 21.71 -2.74 20.83
N ALA A 307 21.13 -1.93 19.93
CA ALA A 307 20.20 -0.89 20.32
C ALA A 307 19.02 -1.49 21.09
N PRO A 308 18.68 -0.98 22.28
CA PRO A 308 17.54 -1.49 23.06
C PRO A 308 16.24 -1.48 22.26
N GLU A 309 16.08 -0.53 21.37
CA GLU A 309 14.90 -0.33 20.52
C GLU A 309 14.70 -1.48 19.52
N ALA A 310 15.79 -2.11 19.07
CA ALA A 310 15.73 -3.26 18.16
C ALA A 310 15.09 -4.50 18.81
N LYS A 311 14.99 -4.51 20.14
CA LYS A 311 14.51 -5.66 20.93
C LYS A 311 13.09 -5.48 21.47
N LYS A 312 12.47 -4.31 21.24
CA LYS A 312 11.20 -3.94 21.89
C LYS A 312 9.94 -4.30 21.10
N GLY A 313 10.07 -4.84 19.91
CA GLY A 313 8.95 -5.18 19.05
C GLY A 313 9.20 -6.39 18.14
N PHE A 314 8.16 -6.80 17.45
CA PHE A 314 8.20 -7.87 16.48
C PHE A 314 7.26 -7.59 15.31
N LEU A 315 7.45 -8.31 14.21
CA LEU A 315 6.61 -8.19 13.02
C LEU A 315 5.91 -9.52 12.75
N LEU A 316 4.59 -9.49 12.59
CA LEU A 316 3.82 -10.66 12.15
C LEU A 316 4.19 -11.12 10.73
N ASN A 317 4.84 -10.28 9.93
CA ASN A 317 5.29 -10.65 8.59
C ASN A 317 6.16 -11.90 8.56
N HIS A 318 6.84 -12.23 9.66
CA HIS A 318 7.60 -13.48 9.78
C HIS A 318 6.72 -14.74 9.84
N LEU A 319 5.42 -14.56 10.07
CA LEU A 319 4.41 -15.61 10.07
C LEU A 319 3.58 -15.64 8.79
N ILE A 320 3.78 -14.66 7.91
CA ILE A 320 3.10 -14.53 6.62
C ILE A 320 4.14 -14.77 5.55
N HIS A 321 3.93 -15.78 4.72
CA HIS A 321 4.81 -16.05 3.59
C HIS A 321 4.01 -16.00 2.29
N GLU A 322 4.53 -15.30 1.30
CA GLU A 322 3.85 -15.14 0.01
C GLU A 322 3.92 -16.41 -0.83
N LEU A 323 5.05 -17.10 -0.78
CA LEU A 323 5.32 -18.27 -1.60
C LEU A 323 5.58 -19.49 -0.73
N LEU A 324 4.58 -20.33 -0.59
CA LEU A 324 4.70 -21.62 0.06
C LEU A 324 5.09 -22.72 -0.93
N PRO A 325 5.59 -23.86 -0.43
CA PRO A 325 5.77 -25.05 -1.24
C PRO A 325 4.48 -25.39 -2.00
N PRO A 326 4.57 -25.95 -3.20
CA PRO A 326 3.39 -26.42 -3.90
C PRO A 326 2.62 -27.40 -3.02
N LYS A 327 1.30 -27.28 -3.01
CA LYS A 327 0.44 -28.36 -2.57
C LYS A 327 0.64 -29.56 -3.50
N GLY A 328 0.17 -30.74 -3.08
CA GLY A 328 0.14 -31.91 -3.95
C GLY A 328 -0.65 -31.74 -5.26
N ASP A 329 -1.49 -30.70 -5.34
CA ASP A 329 -2.24 -30.26 -6.53
C ASP A 329 -1.47 -29.28 -7.45
N GLY A 330 -0.21 -29.00 -7.15
CA GLY A 330 0.62 -28.05 -7.91
C GLY A 330 0.44 -26.60 -7.52
N LEU A 331 -0.63 -26.24 -6.81
CA LEU A 331 -0.88 -24.88 -6.38
C LEU A 331 -0.02 -24.51 -5.18
N ARG A 332 0.41 -23.26 -5.13
CA ARG A 332 1.13 -22.72 -3.99
C ARG A 332 0.15 -22.09 -3.02
N TRP A 333 0.36 -22.34 -1.75
CA TRP A 333 -0.33 -21.58 -0.72
C TRP A 333 0.21 -20.15 -0.71
N SER A 334 -0.67 -19.20 -0.54
CA SER A 334 -0.29 -17.80 -0.39
C SER A 334 -1.23 -17.10 0.58
N ASN A 335 -0.68 -16.19 1.37
CA ASN A 335 -1.46 -15.23 2.15
C ASN A 335 -1.56 -13.90 1.40
N SER A 336 -1.58 -13.93 0.09
CA SER A 336 -1.81 -12.76 -0.76
C SER A 336 -2.97 -13.02 -1.71
N ASP A 337 -3.61 -11.94 -2.13
CA ASP A 337 -4.60 -11.99 -3.19
C ASP A 337 -3.95 -12.49 -4.48
N PRO A 338 -4.48 -13.52 -5.12
CA PRO A 338 -3.82 -14.14 -6.28
C PRO A 338 -3.80 -13.26 -7.52
N ILE A 339 -4.60 -12.19 -7.57
CA ILE A 339 -4.72 -11.27 -8.69
C ILE A 339 -3.86 -10.04 -8.49
N THR A 340 -4.01 -9.38 -7.34
CA THR A 340 -3.36 -8.10 -7.05
C THR A 340 -2.04 -8.24 -6.30
N GLY A 341 -1.76 -9.41 -5.72
CA GLY A 341 -0.62 -9.62 -4.83
C GLY A 341 -0.77 -8.96 -3.46
N GLN A 342 -1.93 -8.40 -3.15
CA GLN A 342 -2.18 -7.75 -1.86
C GLN A 342 -2.13 -8.77 -0.74
N ALA A 343 -1.33 -8.50 0.31
CA ALA A 343 -1.20 -9.40 1.45
C ALA A 343 -2.53 -9.58 2.18
N ALA A 344 -2.94 -10.83 2.40
CA ALA A 344 -4.16 -11.20 3.12
C ALA A 344 -3.87 -11.29 4.62
N TRP A 345 -3.61 -10.17 5.25
CA TRP A 345 -3.18 -10.05 6.64
C TRP A 345 -4.19 -10.56 7.66
N TYR A 346 -5.47 -10.57 7.31
CA TYR A 346 -6.57 -10.94 8.19
C TYR A 346 -6.93 -12.42 8.10
N ASP A 347 -6.29 -13.17 7.21
CA ASP A 347 -6.50 -14.60 7.05
C ASP A 347 -5.37 -15.45 7.67
N LEU A 348 -4.53 -14.84 8.49
CA LEU A 348 -3.45 -15.51 9.18
C LEU A 348 -4.00 -16.32 10.37
N CYS A 349 -3.83 -17.64 10.31
CA CYS A 349 -4.15 -18.55 11.39
C CYS A 349 -2.89 -18.92 12.16
N VAL A 350 -2.98 -18.94 13.48
CA VAL A 350 -1.85 -19.22 14.39
C VAL A 350 -2.24 -20.10 15.57
N LYS A 351 -1.23 -20.75 16.15
CA LYS A 351 -1.30 -21.34 17.49
C LYS A 351 -0.34 -20.64 18.43
N ILE A 352 -0.61 -20.74 19.71
CA ILE A 352 0.14 -20.07 20.76
C ILE A 352 0.52 -21.08 21.84
N GLU A 353 1.75 -21.00 22.33
CA GLU A 353 2.26 -21.81 23.44
C GLU A 353 3.03 -20.92 24.41
N LYS A 354 2.86 -21.13 25.72
CA LYS A 354 3.66 -20.41 26.71
C LYS A 354 5.12 -20.82 26.61
N THR A 355 6.04 -19.86 26.63
CA THR A 355 7.48 -20.10 26.53
C THR A 355 8.29 -19.20 27.43
N SER A 356 9.57 -19.52 27.62
CA SER A 356 10.51 -18.63 28.30
C SER A 356 10.81 -17.40 27.44
N PRO A 357 11.17 -16.27 28.09
CA PRO A 357 11.56 -15.06 27.37
C PRO A 357 12.63 -15.32 26.33
N GLY A 358 12.44 -14.78 25.14
CA GLY A 358 13.44 -14.81 24.08
C GLY A 358 14.55 -13.79 24.33
N LYS A 359 15.77 -14.09 23.91
CA LYS A 359 16.88 -13.12 23.94
C LYS A 359 16.64 -11.95 22.97
N ASN A 360 15.91 -12.21 21.88
CA ASN A 360 15.50 -11.21 20.88
C ASN A 360 14.04 -11.44 20.50
N ILE A 361 13.21 -10.42 20.63
CA ILE A 361 11.81 -10.42 20.19
C ILE A 361 11.72 -10.55 18.66
N SER A 362 12.74 -10.09 17.94
CA SER A 362 12.76 -9.98 16.49
C SER A 362 13.60 -11.02 15.76
N GLU A 363 14.16 -12.03 16.45
CA GLU A 363 14.72 -13.15 15.72
C GLU A 363 13.59 -14.09 15.32
N PRO A 364 13.18 -14.03 14.03
CA PRO A 364 12.37 -15.10 13.51
C PRO A 364 13.19 -16.37 13.68
N ASN A 365 12.65 -17.37 14.29
CA ASN A 365 13.13 -18.72 14.07
C ASN A 365 12.71 -19.09 12.63
N ILE A 366 13.30 -18.37 11.68
CA ILE A 366 13.28 -18.81 10.30
C ILE A 366 14.11 -20.08 10.39
N SER A 367 13.42 -21.20 10.52
CA SER A 367 13.98 -22.41 10.01
C SER A 367 14.19 -22.10 8.54
N ALA A 368 15.41 -21.73 8.22
CA ALA A 368 15.85 -21.39 6.87
C ALA A 368 15.70 -22.58 5.91
N GLN A 369 15.00 -23.61 6.35
CA GLN A 369 14.88 -24.85 5.66
C GLN A 369 14.08 -24.78 4.37
N ASN A 370 13.28 -23.73 4.11
CA ASN A 370 12.39 -23.82 2.96
C ASN A 370 12.01 -22.49 2.28
N SER A 371 12.73 -21.42 2.51
CA SER A 371 12.62 -20.32 1.57
C SER A 371 13.97 -20.13 0.87
N PRO A 372 14.17 -20.78 -0.29
CA PRO A 372 15.10 -20.17 -1.21
C PRO A 372 14.54 -18.77 -1.46
N VAL A 373 15.18 -17.73 -0.89
CA VAL A 373 15.14 -16.43 -1.54
C VAL A 373 15.40 -16.79 -3.01
N PRO A 374 14.45 -16.54 -3.94
CA PRO A 374 14.73 -16.79 -5.33
C PRO A 374 16.01 -16.04 -5.60
N GLN A 375 17.10 -16.74 -5.81
CA GLN A 375 18.30 -16.11 -6.31
C GLN A 375 17.84 -15.48 -7.62
N PRO A 376 18.02 -14.17 -7.83
CA PRO A 376 17.70 -13.59 -9.11
C PRO A 376 18.40 -14.46 -10.14
N PRO A 377 17.73 -14.90 -11.22
CA PRO A 377 18.37 -15.69 -12.25
C PRO A 377 19.68 -14.98 -12.60
N LYS A 378 20.79 -15.72 -12.58
CA LYS A 378 22.13 -15.18 -12.85
C LYS A 378 22.22 -14.47 -14.21
N ASP A 379 21.23 -14.67 -15.04
CA ASP A 379 21.08 -14.07 -16.38
C ASP A 379 19.66 -13.49 -16.52
N ILE A 380 19.37 -12.38 -15.84
CA ILE A 380 18.27 -11.52 -16.28
C ILE A 380 18.77 -10.84 -17.57
N LYS A 381 18.56 -11.49 -18.70
CA LYS A 381 18.56 -10.79 -19.97
C LYS A 381 17.30 -9.92 -19.98
N TYR A 382 17.45 -8.66 -19.66
CA TYR A 382 16.46 -7.67 -20.08
C TYR A 382 16.38 -7.80 -21.60
N GLY A 383 15.17 -8.12 -22.12
CA GLY A 383 14.97 -8.31 -23.53
C GLY A 383 15.50 -7.11 -24.32
N ASP A 384 15.91 -7.34 -25.55
CA ASP A 384 16.44 -6.31 -26.45
C ASP A 384 15.45 -5.15 -26.74
N ASP A 385 14.24 -5.22 -26.18
CA ASP A 385 13.18 -4.21 -26.26
C ASP A 385 13.41 -2.96 -25.37
N PHE A 386 14.51 -2.91 -24.63
CA PHE A 386 14.92 -1.76 -23.79
C PHE A 386 16.25 -1.13 -24.23
N LYS A 387 16.63 -1.31 -25.49
CA LYS A 387 17.73 -0.54 -26.09
C LYS A 387 17.22 0.68 -26.81
#